data_275665ecb7132ecd8ceb3fcdc4c8a855
#
_entry.id   275665ecb7132ecd8ceb3fcdc4c8a855
#
_cell.length_a   1.000
_cell.length_b   1.000
_cell.length_c   1.000
_cell.angle_alpha   90.00
_cell.angle_beta   90.00
_cell.angle_gamma   90.00
#
_symmetry.space_group_name_H-M   'P 1'
#
loop_
_entity.id
_entity.type
_entity.pdbx_description
1 polymer ?
#
loop_
_entity_poly.entity_id
_entity_poly.type
_entity_poly.pdbx_seq_one_letter_code
_entity_poly.pdbx_strand_id
1 'polypeptide(L)'
;EPVPIKDTSCKRILIDSCVIIEMLQDPEFQNNLFKLFDGTTKPVVVDKCLFEVQKVTGWKVSTVKDVLSRIFGHKVHIIRTTKPIEQMEYSMRFKYPGESHSADSTLLALGVRLDWQVCTKDGGLIRLCKKENVKTIHPKSNGFIFQGELK
;
A
#
# COMPACT_ATOMS: atom_id res chain seq x y z
N GLU A 1 10.21 15.50 -7.51
CA GLU A 1 8.90 15.32 -8.12
C GLU A 1 7.79 15.77 -7.17
N PRO A 2 6.73 16.36 -7.70
CA PRO A 2 5.62 16.79 -6.86
C PRO A 2 4.83 15.62 -6.31
N VAL A 3 3.96 15.91 -5.35
CA VAL A 3 2.98 14.94 -4.88
C VAL A 3 2.05 14.60 -6.06
N PRO A 4 1.71 13.32 -6.25
CA PRO A 4 0.80 12.95 -7.34
C PRO A 4 -0.53 13.69 -7.23
N ILE A 5 -1.09 14.06 -8.37
CA ILE A 5 -2.40 14.70 -8.44
C ILE A 5 -3.46 13.62 -8.31
N LYS A 6 -4.49 13.90 -7.50
CA LYS A 6 -5.60 12.97 -7.36
C LYS A 6 -6.30 12.78 -8.70
N ASP A 7 -6.34 11.54 -9.15
CA ASP A 7 -6.99 11.15 -10.41
C ASP A 7 -8.16 10.24 -10.09
N THR A 8 -9.36 10.67 -10.46
CA THR A 8 -10.59 9.94 -10.16
C THR A 8 -11.04 9.04 -11.30
N SER A 9 -10.26 8.97 -12.40
CA SER A 9 -10.62 8.11 -13.55
C SER A 9 -10.51 6.63 -13.24
N CYS A 10 -9.73 6.25 -12.22
CA CYS A 10 -9.62 4.86 -11.77
C CYS A 10 -9.37 4.83 -10.27
N LYS A 11 -9.76 3.71 -9.66
CA LYS A 11 -9.43 3.46 -8.25
C LYS A 11 -7.98 3.04 -8.14
N ARG A 12 -7.35 3.43 -7.04
CA ARG A 12 -5.99 3.00 -6.70
C ARG A 12 -5.98 2.47 -5.27
N ILE A 13 -5.23 1.39 -5.08
CA ILE A 13 -5.08 0.77 -3.76
C ILE A 13 -3.60 0.69 -3.46
N LEU A 14 -3.20 1.32 -2.35
CA LEU A 14 -1.83 1.24 -1.84
C LEU A 14 -1.63 -0.14 -1.20
N ILE A 15 -0.54 -0.80 -1.54
CA ILE A 15 -0.26 -2.15 -1.05
C ILE A 15 0.93 -2.10 -0.08
N ASP A 16 0.70 -2.54 1.15
CA ASP A 16 1.72 -2.60 2.17
C ASP A 16 2.70 -3.75 1.93
N SER A 17 3.91 -3.63 2.48
CA SER A 17 4.98 -4.61 2.32
C SER A 17 4.59 -6.01 2.80
N CYS A 18 3.86 -6.12 3.91
CA CYS A 18 3.44 -7.42 4.43
C CYS A 18 2.54 -8.17 3.44
N VAL A 19 1.73 -7.45 2.67
CA VAL A 19 0.89 -8.04 1.64
C VAL A 19 1.73 -8.51 0.46
N ILE A 20 2.71 -7.70 0.06
CA ILE A 20 3.63 -8.07 -1.03
C ILE A 20 4.41 -9.32 -0.65
N ILE A 21 4.96 -9.37 0.56
CA ILE A 21 5.74 -10.51 1.04
C ILE A 21 4.90 -11.79 0.99
N GLU A 22 3.68 -11.76 1.51
CA GLU A 22 2.82 -12.93 1.51
C GLU A 22 2.43 -13.34 0.09
N MET A 23 2.16 -12.38 -0.77
CA MET A 23 1.83 -12.62 -2.17
C MET A 23 2.96 -13.37 -2.90
N LEU A 24 4.21 -13.03 -2.60
CA LEU A 24 5.36 -13.67 -3.21
C LEU A 24 5.59 -15.08 -2.70
N GLN A 25 5.05 -15.43 -1.54
CA GLN A 25 5.29 -16.71 -0.88
C GLN A 25 4.11 -17.68 -0.95
N ASP A 26 2.91 -17.19 -1.24
CA ASP A 26 1.68 -17.99 -1.17
C ASP A 26 0.85 -17.77 -2.44
N PRO A 27 0.83 -18.78 -3.36
CA PRO A 27 0.06 -18.66 -4.61
C PRO A 27 -1.44 -18.49 -4.39
N GLU A 28 -2.01 -19.11 -3.36
CA GLU A 28 -3.44 -18.96 -3.06
C GLU A 28 -3.76 -17.52 -2.66
N PHE A 29 -2.92 -16.95 -1.80
CA PHE A 29 -3.06 -15.55 -1.39
C PHE A 29 -2.91 -14.63 -2.61
N GLN A 30 -1.94 -14.89 -3.47
CA GLN A 30 -1.71 -14.12 -4.69
C GLN A 30 -2.94 -14.15 -5.59
N ASN A 31 -3.52 -15.33 -5.81
CA ASN A 31 -4.70 -15.46 -6.65
C ASN A 31 -5.89 -14.71 -6.08
N ASN A 32 -6.07 -14.77 -4.77
CA ASN A 32 -7.15 -14.03 -4.11
C ASN A 32 -6.92 -12.52 -4.21
N LEU A 33 -5.68 -12.07 -4.02
CA LEU A 33 -5.34 -10.65 -4.08
C LEU A 33 -5.68 -10.05 -5.45
N PHE A 34 -5.46 -10.79 -6.53
CA PHE A 34 -5.77 -10.33 -7.88
C PHE A 34 -7.23 -9.95 -8.08
N LYS A 35 -8.11 -10.53 -7.30
CA LYS A 35 -9.55 -10.23 -7.42
C LYS A 35 -9.88 -8.77 -7.07
N LEU A 36 -8.99 -8.08 -6.36
CA LEU A 36 -9.17 -6.66 -6.07
C LEU A 36 -8.89 -5.78 -7.28
N PHE A 37 -8.12 -6.29 -8.25
CA PHE A 37 -7.58 -5.46 -9.32
C PHE A 37 -8.17 -5.85 -10.67
N ASP A 38 -9.01 -4.97 -11.19
CA ASP A 38 -9.61 -5.10 -12.51
C ASP A 38 -9.14 -3.93 -13.39
N GLY A 39 -9.78 -3.70 -14.51
CA GLY A 39 -9.41 -2.63 -15.42
C GLY A 39 -9.53 -1.22 -14.84
N THR A 40 -10.31 -1.06 -13.76
CA THR A 40 -10.54 0.25 -13.14
C THR A 40 -9.84 0.42 -11.79
N THR A 41 -9.30 -0.66 -11.23
CA THR A 41 -8.62 -0.62 -9.93
C THR A 41 -7.17 -1.03 -10.12
N LYS A 42 -6.24 -0.15 -9.74
CA LYS A 42 -4.81 -0.36 -9.97
C LYS A 42 -4.02 -0.46 -8.68
N PRO A 43 -3.04 -1.37 -8.59
CA PRO A 43 -2.17 -1.45 -7.42
C PRO A 43 -1.12 -0.35 -7.44
N VAL A 44 -0.85 0.22 -6.26
CA VAL A 44 0.16 1.25 -6.08
C VAL A 44 1.09 0.80 -4.96
N VAL A 45 2.39 0.86 -5.20
CA VAL A 45 3.41 0.48 -4.22
C VAL A 45 4.38 1.64 -4.05
N VAL A 46 4.69 1.99 -2.79
CA VAL A 46 5.69 3.01 -2.51
C VAL A 46 7.06 2.35 -2.39
N ASP A 47 8.10 3.10 -2.72
CA ASP A 47 9.48 2.60 -2.68
C ASP A 47 9.90 2.09 -1.29
N LYS A 48 9.45 2.74 -0.23
CA LYS A 48 9.76 2.31 1.14
C LYS A 48 9.24 0.91 1.43
N CYS A 49 8.10 0.54 0.87
CA CYS A 49 7.57 -0.81 1.00
C CYS A 49 8.44 -1.81 0.24
N LEU A 50 8.97 -1.43 -0.92
CA LEU A 50 9.89 -2.29 -1.65
C LEU A 50 11.17 -2.52 -0.88
N PHE A 51 11.70 -1.50 -0.20
CA PHE A 51 12.88 -1.65 0.65
C PHE A 51 12.62 -2.59 1.82
N GLU A 52 11.42 -2.54 2.41
CA GLU A 52 11.05 -3.48 3.46
C GLU A 52 10.96 -4.91 2.94
N VAL A 53 10.39 -5.11 1.76
CA VAL A 53 10.35 -6.43 1.13
C VAL A 53 11.76 -6.96 0.91
N GLN A 54 12.68 -6.12 0.42
CA GLN A 54 14.09 -6.49 0.26
C GLN A 54 14.71 -6.92 1.59
N LYS A 55 14.44 -6.16 2.64
CA LYS A 55 15.01 -6.41 3.96
C LYS A 55 14.56 -7.77 4.52
N VAL A 56 13.30 -8.12 4.31
CA VAL A 56 12.74 -9.36 4.85
C VAL A 56 13.10 -10.56 3.97
N THR A 57 13.02 -10.41 2.64
CA THR A 57 13.18 -11.54 1.72
C THR A 57 14.62 -11.72 1.23
N GLY A 58 15.44 -10.68 1.32
CA GLY A 58 16.78 -10.67 0.75
C GLY A 58 16.79 -10.47 -0.76
N TRP A 59 15.65 -10.30 -1.40
CA TRP A 59 15.56 -10.08 -2.84
C TRP A 59 15.92 -8.63 -3.16
N LYS A 60 16.63 -8.42 -4.28
CA LYS A 60 16.93 -7.06 -4.74
C LYS A 60 15.63 -6.34 -5.11
N VAL A 61 15.60 -5.02 -4.87
CA VAL A 61 14.43 -4.20 -5.20
C VAL A 61 14.07 -4.32 -6.69
N SER A 62 15.08 -4.35 -7.57
CA SER A 62 14.83 -4.52 -9.00
C SER A 62 14.14 -5.84 -9.32
N THR A 63 14.53 -6.91 -8.63
CA THR A 63 13.88 -8.22 -8.80
C THR A 63 12.43 -8.18 -8.32
N VAL A 64 12.18 -7.55 -7.19
CA VAL A 64 10.82 -7.41 -6.66
C VAL A 64 9.95 -6.62 -7.64
N LYS A 65 10.47 -5.52 -8.19
CA LYS A 65 9.75 -4.73 -9.20
C LYS A 65 9.40 -5.56 -10.42
N ASP A 66 10.36 -6.35 -10.91
CA ASP A 66 10.14 -7.20 -12.08
C ASP A 66 9.06 -8.24 -11.84
N VAL A 67 9.08 -8.85 -10.65
CA VAL A 67 8.06 -9.85 -10.30
C VAL A 67 6.69 -9.19 -10.18
N LEU A 68 6.61 -8.03 -9.53
CA LEU A 68 5.35 -7.28 -9.43
C LEU A 68 4.80 -6.90 -10.81
N SER A 69 5.67 -6.46 -11.71
CA SER A 69 5.28 -6.12 -13.07
C SER A 69 4.75 -7.32 -13.83
N ARG A 70 5.34 -8.49 -13.64
CA ARG A 70 4.85 -9.73 -14.27
C ARG A 70 3.52 -10.17 -13.68
N ILE A 71 3.39 -10.08 -12.36
CA ILE A 71 2.19 -10.52 -11.65
C ILE A 71 0.99 -9.62 -11.98
N PHE A 72 1.19 -8.30 -11.89
CA PHE A 72 0.11 -7.32 -12.13
C PHE A 72 0.08 -6.81 -13.57
N GLY A 73 1.00 -7.28 -14.42
CA GLY A 73 1.17 -6.74 -15.74
C GLY A 73 1.72 -5.32 -15.64
N HIS A 74 1.37 -4.46 -16.56
CA HIS A 74 1.83 -3.07 -16.56
C HIS A 74 0.97 -2.16 -15.68
N LYS A 75 0.16 -2.74 -14.80
CA LYS A 75 -0.81 -1.98 -14.00
C LYS A 75 -0.23 -1.43 -12.71
N VAL A 76 0.89 -2.00 -12.21
CA VAL A 76 1.44 -1.56 -10.94
C VAL A 76 2.09 -0.19 -11.09
N HIS A 77 1.75 0.71 -10.17
CA HIS A 77 2.32 2.06 -10.13
C HIS A 77 3.28 2.13 -8.94
N ILE A 78 4.56 2.42 -9.21
CA ILE A 78 5.58 2.56 -8.16
C ILE A 78 5.76 4.04 -7.87
N ILE A 79 5.50 4.44 -6.62
CA ILE A 79 5.68 5.83 -6.18
C ILE A 79 7.02 5.97 -5.48
N ARG A 80 7.79 6.94 -5.94
CA ARG A 80 9.05 7.33 -5.29
C ARG A 80 8.76 8.34 -4.19
N THR A 81 9.41 8.17 -3.04
CA THR A 81 9.27 9.12 -1.95
C THR A 81 10.04 10.40 -2.29
N THR A 82 9.31 11.47 -2.52
CA THR A 82 9.85 12.80 -2.81
C THR A 82 9.80 13.66 -1.54
N LYS A 83 10.41 14.83 -1.57
CA LYS A 83 10.37 15.74 -0.42
C LYS A 83 8.95 16.09 0.04
N PRO A 84 8.01 16.44 -0.86
CA PRO A 84 6.64 16.68 -0.42
C PRO A 84 6.02 15.48 0.29
N ILE A 85 6.27 14.26 -0.20
CA ILE A 85 5.76 13.04 0.43
C ILE A 85 6.41 12.83 1.78
N GLU A 86 7.72 13.09 1.91
CA GLU A 86 8.41 13.02 3.19
C GLU A 86 7.80 13.97 4.22
N GLN A 87 7.47 15.18 3.79
CA GLN A 87 6.84 16.16 4.69
C GLN A 87 5.47 15.70 5.15
N MET A 88 4.69 15.11 4.27
CA MET A 88 3.40 14.53 4.62
C MET A 88 3.57 13.38 5.63
N GLU A 89 4.58 12.54 5.42
CA GLU A 89 4.89 11.43 6.31
C GLU A 89 5.30 11.92 7.69
N TYR A 90 6.16 12.93 7.75
CA TYR A 90 6.56 13.51 9.02
C TYR A 90 5.37 14.09 9.78
N SER A 91 4.44 14.74 9.10
CA SER A 91 3.23 15.27 9.73
C SER A 91 2.41 14.16 10.37
N MET A 92 2.25 13.03 9.69
CA MET A 92 1.52 11.89 10.23
C MET A 92 2.26 11.25 11.40
N ARG A 93 3.57 11.10 11.30
CA ARG A 93 4.39 10.53 12.36
C ARG A 93 4.39 11.43 13.60
N PHE A 94 4.37 12.73 13.39
CA PHE A 94 4.29 13.71 14.49
C PHE A 94 2.92 13.65 15.18
N LYS A 95 1.86 13.45 14.40
CA LYS A 95 0.50 13.32 14.92
C LYS A 95 0.31 12.05 15.76
N TYR A 96 1.01 10.97 15.39
CA TYR A 96 0.90 9.67 16.06
C TYR A 96 2.29 9.18 16.48
N PRO A 97 2.95 9.86 17.44
CA PRO A 97 4.32 9.52 17.80
C PRO A 97 4.39 8.11 18.40
N GLY A 98 5.36 7.32 17.92
CA GLY A 98 5.60 5.98 18.42
C GLY A 98 4.61 4.93 17.94
N GLU A 99 3.62 5.29 17.14
CA GLU A 99 2.59 4.34 16.69
C GLU A 99 2.84 3.78 15.29
N SER A 100 3.74 4.41 14.52
CA SER A 100 4.02 3.95 13.16
C SER A 100 5.46 4.23 12.79
N HIS A 101 6.00 3.43 11.88
CA HIS A 101 7.31 3.71 11.28
C HIS A 101 7.12 4.42 9.94
N SER A 102 8.24 4.72 9.28
CA SER A 102 8.27 5.57 8.09
C SER A 102 7.39 5.07 6.95
N ALA A 103 7.42 3.75 6.67
CA ALA A 103 6.61 3.19 5.59
C ALA A 103 5.11 3.29 5.88
N ASP A 104 4.70 2.94 7.10
CA ASP A 104 3.30 3.05 7.54
C ASP A 104 2.81 4.48 7.46
N SER A 105 3.61 5.42 7.95
CA SER A 105 3.25 6.84 7.93
C SER A 105 3.13 7.37 6.52
N THR A 106 3.95 6.85 5.59
CA THR A 106 3.87 7.22 4.18
C THR A 106 2.55 6.73 3.57
N LEU A 107 2.18 5.47 3.83
CA LEU A 107 0.92 4.93 3.32
C LEU A 107 -0.27 5.70 3.89
N LEU A 108 -0.24 5.98 5.18
CA LEU A 108 -1.29 6.75 5.83
C LEU A 108 -1.43 8.15 5.22
N ALA A 109 -0.30 8.83 5.04
CA ALA A 109 -0.29 10.18 4.48
C ALA A 109 -0.84 10.22 3.06
N LEU A 110 -0.44 9.26 2.23
CA LEU A 110 -0.94 9.18 0.86
C LEU A 110 -2.42 8.81 0.82
N GLY A 111 -2.85 7.91 1.70
CA GLY A 111 -4.27 7.56 1.81
C GLY A 111 -5.12 8.77 2.16
N VAL A 112 -4.67 9.59 3.10
CA VAL A 112 -5.36 10.81 3.50
C VAL A 112 -5.36 11.83 2.37
N ARG A 113 -4.19 12.08 1.77
CA ARG A 113 -4.01 13.14 0.77
C ARG A 113 -4.71 12.83 -0.54
N LEU A 114 -4.69 11.57 -0.97
CA LEU A 114 -5.18 11.17 -2.29
C LEU A 114 -6.51 10.40 -2.21
N ASP A 115 -6.99 10.16 -1.00
CA ASP A 115 -8.22 9.39 -0.78
C ASP A 115 -8.13 7.98 -1.40
N TRP A 116 -6.94 7.38 -1.34
CA TRP A 116 -6.72 6.02 -1.80
C TRP A 116 -6.90 5.04 -0.66
N GLN A 117 -7.37 3.84 -1.00
CA GLN A 117 -7.49 2.76 -0.02
C GLN A 117 -6.12 2.16 0.26
N VAL A 118 -5.96 1.58 1.46
CA VAL A 118 -4.73 0.94 1.88
C VAL A 118 -4.99 -0.55 2.12
N CYS A 119 -4.27 -1.40 1.41
CA CYS A 119 -4.34 -2.84 1.56
C CYS A 119 -3.20 -3.28 2.48
N THR A 120 -3.55 -3.73 3.69
CA THR A 120 -2.56 -4.10 4.70
C THR A 120 -3.12 -5.15 5.64
N LYS A 121 -2.20 -5.92 6.27
CA LYS A 121 -2.53 -6.88 7.31
C LYS A 121 -2.12 -6.37 8.69
N ASP A 122 -1.47 -5.21 8.75
CA ASP A 122 -0.94 -4.66 10.00
C ASP A 122 -2.06 -3.96 10.79
N GLY A 123 -2.40 -4.54 11.94
CA GLY A 123 -3.44 -3.99 12.81
C GLY A 123 -3.16 -2.57 13.27
N GLY A 124 -1.90 -2.23 13.50
CA GLY A 124 -1.51 -0.86 13.88
C GLY A 124 -1.84 0.15 12.80
N LEU A 125 -1.47 -0.17 11.56
CA LEU A 125 -1.78 0.71 10.45
C LEU A 125 -3.28 0.79 10.19
N ILE A 126 -3.99 -0.32 10.32
CA ILE A 126 -5.45 -0.33 10.15
C ILE A 126 -6.11 0.61 11.16
N ARG A 127 -5.65 0.60 12.43
CA ARG A 127 -6.19 1.50 13.46
C ARG A 127 -5.95 2.97 13.12
N LEU A 128 -4.75 3.30 12.64
CA LEU A 128 -4.43 4.67 12.25
C LEU A 128 -5.27 5.12 11.05
N CYS A 129 -5.43 4.25 10.07
CA CYS A 129 -6.27 4.54 8.93
C CYS A 129 -7.71 4.83 9.35
N LYS A 130 -8.22 4.05 10.29
CA LYS A 130 -9.57 4.27 10.80
C LYS A 130 -9.70 5.64 11.46
N LYS A 131 -8.70 6.07 12.23
CA LYS A 131 -8.68 7.39 12.87
C LYS A 131 -8.69 8.52 11.85
N GLU A 132 -8.06 8.30 10.70
CA GLU A 132 -7.96 9.31 9.64
C GLU A 132 -9.02 9.14 8.54
N ASN A 133 -9.98 8.25 8.74
CA ASN A 133 -11.03 7.96 7.75
C ASN A 133 -10.49 7.45 6.41
N VAL A 134 -9.37 6.74 6.45
CA VAL A 134 -8.81 6.07 5.28
C VAL A 134 -9.37 4.65 5.24
N LYS A 135 -9.95 4.28 4.10
CA LYS A 135 -10.51 2.94 3.93
C LYS A 135 -9.39 1.91 3.81
N THR A 136 -9.58 0.77 4.45
CA THR A 136 -8.59 -0.31 4.41
C THR A 136 -9.19 -1.59 3.88
N ILE A 137 -8.31 -2.43 3.33
CA ILE A 137 -8.64 -3.77 2.88
C ILE A 137 -7.65 -4.71 3.54
N HIS A 138 -8.15 -5.66 4.34
CA HIS A 138 -7.32 -6.69 4.95
C HIS A 138 -7.48 -7.95 4.10
N PRO A 139 -6.47 -8.31 3.29
CA PRO A 139 -6.58 -9.49 2.42
C PRO A 139 -6.32 -10.77 3.20
N LYS A 140 -6.99 -11.84 2.76
CA LYS A 140 -6.79 -13.20 3.28
C LYS A 140 -6.55 -14.13 2.10
N SER A 141 -6.34 -15.41 2.37
CA SER A 141 -6.18 -16.39 1.30
C SER A 141 -7.47 -16.63 0.54
N ASN A 142 -8.62 -16.41 1.17
CA ASN A 142 -9.92 -16.74 0.58
C ASN A 142 -10.95 -15.60 0.70
N GLY A 143 -10.51 -14.38 0.86
CA GLY A 143 -11.45 -13.26 0.96
C GLY A 143 -10.78 -11.99 1.43
N PHE A 144 -11.62 -11.00 1.78
CA PHE A 144 -11.15 -9.68 2.20
C PHE A 144 -12.03 -9.15 3.32
N ILE A 145 -11.43 -8.37 4.21
CA ILE A 145 -12.18 -7.58 5.20
C ILE A 145 -12.03 -6.12 4.80
N PHE A 146 -13.14 -5.49 4.45
CA PHE A 146 -13.17 -4.08 4.08
C PHE A 146 -13.56 -3.25 5.30
N GLN A 147 -12.83 -2.17 5.55
CA GLN A 147 -13.12 -1.26 6.64
C GLN A 147 -13.26 0.16 6.09
N GLY A 148 -14.11 0.95 6.73
CA GLY A 148 -14.39 2.31 6.30
C GLY A 148 -15.54 2.43 5.30
N GLU A 149 -16.09 1.31 4.86
CA GLU A 149 -17.22 1.29 3.92
C GLU A 149 -18.55 1.02 4.60
N LEU A 150 -18.53 0.32 5.70
CA LEU A 150 -19.75 -0.04 6.45
C LEU A 150 -20.02 1.01 7.52
N LYS A 151 -20.75 1.99 7.17
CA LYS A 151 -21.14 3.05 8.08
C LYS A 151 -22.62 3.00 8.33
#